data_96c5dca3f8b69b629ae8e206aab8d80e
#
_entry.id   96c5dca3f8b69b629ae8e206aab8d80e
#
_cell.length_a   1.000
_cell.length_b   1.000
_cell.length_c   1.000
_cell.angle_alpha   90.00
_cell.angle_beta   90.00
_cell.angle_gamma   90.00
#
_symmetry.space_group_name_H-M   'P 1'
#
loop_
_entity.id
_entity.type
_entity.pdbx_description
1 polymer ?
#
loop_
_entity_poly.entity_id
_entity_poly.type
_entity_poly.pdbx_seq_one_letter_code
_entity_poly.pdbx_strand_id
1 'polypeptide(L)'
;MRKKSKLFVGAILFAAILGIFFYLCRPKETVIEFAMFNGSNWDVAVQESYSVIDKAIEKFENEHKGVKIKYIGGIQKDDYSEWMAERILKDEMPDIFMVLDEDFENYINLGLIENLDRYVMEDKDFDINKYYSEIANSGVFSGHRYALPYEAMPTLMFVNRTLLEKLHVDIPGNDYTFDDFYRMCRMITLDRDLDGSPDYFGIYKYDWINAALSNNVVLFSKDGKKSYFNQEKFAESIRFVKSLESLNGNKNITKEQFDSGKVAFSQMSLAEYRTYKSYPYKIKKYTGFAWDCIPMPAGNSGNNVSMIDSLDIAISSRSNKKKLAWEFLKTLTYDTEIQQTLYNEMPVASVLKEVMESKESENIFKEDEDIIDSKLICHILENGIAKPKFSGYEGSISLADSKISKLNLGDDIENTLRILQRQMSKYLLQERGKE
;
A
#
# COMPACT_ATOMS: atom_id res chain seq x y z
N MET A 1 -25.11 -73.09 -21.70
CA MET A 1 -23.98 -72.20 -21.41
C MET A 1 -23.98 -70.87 -22.22
N ARG A 2 -24.32 -70.86 -23.52
CA ARG A 2 -24.25 -69.68 -24.40
C ARG A 2 -25.19 -68.48 -24.03
N LYS A 3 -26.33 -68.68 -23.34
CA LYS A 3 -27.25 -67.61 -22.94
C LYS A 3 -26.72 -66.80 -21.74
N LYS A 4 -26.05 -67.43 -20.77
CA LYS A 4 -25.45 -66.73 -19.61
C LYS A 4 -24.25 -65.85 -19.96
N SER A 5 -23.46 -66.31 -20.96
CA SER A 5 -22.32 -65.54 -21.50
C SER A 5 -22.72 -64.26 -22.23
N LYS A 6 -23.86 -64.28 -22.99
CA LYS A 6 -24.37 -63.09 -23.66
C LYS A 6 -24.95 -62.05 -22.70
N LEU A 7 -25.57 -62.50 -21.57
CA LEU A 7 -26.07 -61.59 -20.53
C LEU A 7 -24.89 -60.90 -19.77
N PHE A 8 -23.82 -61.65 -19.53
CA PHE A 8 -22.61 -61.14 -18.84
C PHE A 8 -21.87 -60.10 -19.70
N VAL A 9 -21.73 -60.33 -21.02
CA VAL A 9 -21.16 -59.37 -21.97
C VAL A 9 -22.03 -58.11 -22.11
N GLY A 10 -23.35 -58.27 -22.12
CA GLY A 10 -24.26 -57.13 -22.13
C GLY A 10 -24.19 -56.25 -20.89
N ALA A 11 -24.03 -56.87 -19.67
CA ALA A 11 -23.87 -56.13 -18.43
C ALA A 11 -22.53 -55.38 -18.37
N ILE A 12 -21.45 -55.94 -18.91
CA ILE A 12 -20.14 -55.25 -19.00
C ILE A 12 -20.22 -54.04 -19.96
N LEU A 13 -20.84 -54.22 -21.11
CA LEU A 13 -21.03 -53.14 -22.08
C LEU A 13 -21.91 -52.04 -21.51
N PHE A 14 -22.99 -52.36 -20.80
CA PHE A 14 -23.86 -51.39 -20.15
C PHE A 14 -23.14 -50.62 -19.04
N ALA A 15 -22.32 -51.31 -18.21
CA ALA A 15 -21.49 -50.67 -17.18
C ALA A 15 -20.41 -49.76 -17.81
N ALA A 16 -19.79 -50.18 -18.92
CA ALA A 16 -18.82 -49.35 -19.64
C ALA A 16 -19.49 -48.09 -20.26
N ILE A 17 -20.68 -48.24 -20.83
CA ILE A 17 -21.46 -47.10 -21.39
C ILE A 17 -21.87 -46.15 -20.29
N LEU A 18 -22.33 -46.67 -19.12
CA LEU A 18 -22.63 -45.87 -17.93
C LEU A 18 -21.38 -45.16 -17.41
N GLY A 19 -20.25 -45.85 -17.35
CA GLY A 19 -18.97 -45.26 -16.96
C GLY A 19 -18.50 -44.11 -17.87
N ILE A 20 -18.62 -44.35 -19.21
CA ILE A 20 -18.33 -43.33 -20.23
C ILE A 20 -19.32 -42.16 -20.10
N PHE A 21 -20.62 -42.44 -19.91
CA PHE A 21 -21.63 -41.43 -19.70
C PHE A 21 -21.35 -40.60 -18.45
N PHE A 22 -21.04 -41.21 -17.33
CA PHE A 22 -20.63 -40.52 -16.09
C PHE A 22 -19.34 -39.73 -16.28
N TYR A 23 -18.37 -40.24 -17.03
CA TYR A 23 -17.13 -39.53 -17.36
C TYR A 23 -17.38 -38.32 -18.27
N LEU A 24 -18.21 -38.43 -19.26
CA LEU A 24 -18.60 -37.34 -20.17
C LEU A 24 -19.56 -36.33 -19.54
N CYS A 25 -20.36 -36.77 -18.58
CA CYS A 25 -21.27 -35.91 -17.80
C CYS A 25 -20.64 -35.32 -16.54
N ARG A 26 -19.38 -35.58 -16.24
CA ARG A 26 -18.71 -34.83 -15.17
C ARG A 26 -18.74 -33.35 -15.50
N PRO A 27 -19.28 -32.51 -14.60
CA PRO A 27 -19.23 -31.07 -14.80
C PRO A 27 -17.77 -30.67 -15.00
N LYS A 28 -17.51 -30.03 -16.13
CA LYS A 28 -16.16 -29.54 -16.43
C LYS A 28 -15.82 -28.49 -15.38
N GLU A 29 -14.77 -28.72 -14.59
CA GLU A 29 -14.30 -27.72 -13.62
C GLU A 29 -14.03 -26.39 -14.33
N THR A 30 -14.55 -25.31 -13.77
CA THR A 30 -14.23 -23.96 -14.21
C THR A 30 -12.98 -23.51 -13.46
N VAL A 31 -11.89 -23.28 -14.16
CA VAL A 31 -10.65 -22.79 -13.58
C VAL A 31 -10.56 -21.27 -13.77
N ILE A 32 -10.33 -20.53 -12.71
CA ILE A 32 -10.02 -19.08 -12.71
C ILE A 32 -8.53 -18.93 -12.45
N GLU A 33 -7.84 -18.17 -13.28
CA GLU A 33 -6.43 -17.87 -13.09
C GLU A 33 -6.28 -16.53 -12.35
N PHE A 34 -5.56 -16.55 -11.22
CA PHE A 34 -5.21 -15.37 -10.43
C PHE A 34 -3.70 -15.17 -10.46
N ALA A 35 -3.23 -14.01 -10.92
CA ALA A 35 -1.81 -13.68 -10.94
C ALA A 35 -1.44 -12.71 -9.81
N MET A 36 -0.31 -13.04 -9.17
CA MET A 36 0.27 -12.27 -8.09
C MET A 36 1.80 -12.31 -8.19
N PHE A 37 2.45 -11.28 -7.71
CA PHE A 37 3.91 -11.28 -7.54
C PHE A 37 4.30 -11.83 -6.17
N ASN A 38 5.57 -12.21 -6.02
CA ASN A 38 6.17 -12.60 -4.75
C ASN A 38 6.72 -11.41 -4.00
N GLY A 39 6.77 -11.53 -2.67
CA GLY A 39 7.33 -10.54 -1.79
C GLY A 39 6.31 -9.46 -1.38
N SER A 40 6.81 -8.37 -0.85
CA SER A 40 6.01 -7.23 -0.41
C SER A 40 5.89 -6.17 -1.49
N ASN A 41 4.71 -5.56 -1.62
CA ASN A 41 4.56 -4.35 -2.43
C ASN A 41 5.27 -3.12 -1.79
N TRP A 42 5.72 -3.24 -0.54
CA TRP A 42 6.12 -2.12 0.33
C TRP A 42 7.63 -2.07 0.63
N ASP A 43 8.45 -2.71 -0.19
CA ASP A 43 9.91 -2.75 -0.09
C ASP A 43 10.44 -3.21 1.29
N VAL A 44 9.67 -4.06 1.96
CA VAL A 44 10.06 -4.69 3.22
C VAL A 44 10.24 -6.19 3.04
N ALA A 45 11.15 -6.79 3.82
CA ALA A 45 11.31 -8.22 3.84
C ALA A 45 10.09 -8.87 4.50
N VAL A 46 9.35 -9.67 3.76
CA VAL A 46 8.28 -10.52 4.28
C VAL A 46 8.67 -11.98 4.11
N GLN A 47 8.25 -12.81 5.06
CA GLN A 47 8.32 -14.23 4.87
C GLN A 47 7.31 -14.58 3.77
N GLU A 48 7.73 -15.29 2.73
CA GLU A 48 6.81 -15.73 1.68
C GLU A 48 5.71 -16.60 2.33
N SER A 49 4.53 -16.03 2.40
CA SER A 49 3.37 -16.71 2.94
C SER A 49 2.21 -16.56 1.97
N TYR A 50 1.82 -17.67 1.38
CA TYR A 50 0.61 -17.76 0.58
C TYR A 50 -0.62 -18.07 1.44
N SER A 51 -0.48 -18.12 2.77
CA SER A 51 -1.53 -18.58 3.70
C SER A 51 -2.83 -17.80 3.54
N VAL A 52 -2.77 -16.48 3.38
CA VAL A 52 -3.96 -15.63 3.17
C VAL A 52 -4.66 -15.98 1.85
N ILE A 53 -3.87 -16.16 0.78
CA ILE A 53 -4.38 -16.53 -0.54
C ILE A 53 -4.93 -17.95 -0.53
N ASP A 54 -4.21 -18.91 0.08
CA ASP A 54 -4.65 -20.30 0.19
C ASP A 54 -5.96 -20.40 0.99
N LYS A 55 -6.10 -19.64 2.08
CA LYS A 55 -7.34 -19.56 2.87
C LYS A 55 -8.49 -18.96 2.06
N ALA A 56 -8.23 -17.91 1.30
CA ALA A 56 -9.24 -17.30 0.42
C ALA A 56 -9.70 -18.28 -0.68
N ILE A 57 -8.75 -19.01 -1.28
CA ILE A 57 -9.04 -20.04 -2.28
C ILE A 57 -9.86 -21.17 -1.68
N GLU A 58 -9.46 -21.70 -0.53
CA GLU A 58 -10.19 -22.77 0.15
C GLU A 58 -11.63 -22.37 0.46
N LYS A 59 -11.83 -21.18 1.02
CA LYS A 59 -13.15 -20.62 1.30
C LYS A 59 -13.98 -20.50 0.04
N PHE A 60 -13.44 -19.85 -1.01
CA PHE A 60 -14.13 -19.66 -2.27
C PHE A 60 -14.53 -20.97 -2.96
N GLU A 61 -13.62 -21.94 -3.05
CA GLU A 61 -13.88 -23.25 -3.67
C GLU A 61 -14.89 -24.09 -2.88
N ASN A 62 -14.98 -23.89 -1.55
CA ASN A 62 -15.99 -24.53 -0.72
C ASN A 62 -17.39 -23.97 -0.99
N GLU A 63 -17.50 -22.69 -1.25
CA GLU A 63 -18.76 -21.98 -1.56
C GLU A 63 -19.19 -22.17 -3.02
N HIS A 64 -18.21 -22.34 -3.96
CA HIS A 64 -18.45 -22.44 -5.41
C HIS A 64 -18.05 -23.83 -5.94
N LYS A 65 -18.88 -24.84 -5.71
CA LYS A 65 -18.58 -26.22 -6.13
C LYS A 65 -18.40 -26.34 -7.65
N GLY A 66 -17.31 -26.97 -8.07
CA GLY A 66 -16.93 -27.11 -9.48
C GLY A 66 -16.15 -25.93 -10.05
N VAL A 67 -15.79 -24.97 -9.22
CA VAL A 67 -14.83 -23.89 -9.55
C VAL A 67 -13.51 -24.17 -8.86
N LYS A 68 -12.42 -23.87 -9.53
CA LYS A 68 -11.06 -23.95 -9.02
C LYS A 68 -10.33 -22.64 -9.27
N ILE A 69 -9.58 -22.17 -8.30
CA ILE A 69 -8.67 -21.05 -8.44
C ILE A 69 -7.25 -21.60 -8.64
N LYS A 70 -6.62 -21.17 -9.72
CA LYS A 70 -5.21 -21.43 -9.97
C LYS A 70 -4.45 -20.12 -9.86
N TYR A 71 -3.71 -19.91 -8.78
CA TYR A 71 -2.84 -18.74 -8.73
C TYR A 71 -1.52 -18.97 -9.46
N ILE A 72 -1.03 -17.91 -10.06
CA ILE A 72 0.26 -17.84 -10.74
C ILE A 72 1.12 -16.93 -9.90
N GLY A 73 2.10 -17.50 -9.21
CA GLY A 73 3.05 -16.81 -8.35
C GLY A 73 4.49 -17.13 -8.75
N GLY A 74 5.46 -16.73 -7.93
CA GLY A 74 6.88 -16.99 -8.19
C GLY A 74 7.56 -15.91 -9.04
N ILE A 75 6.83 -14.87 -9.45
CA ILE A 75 7.35 -13.71 -10.18
C ILE A 75 7.75 -12.65 -9.15
N GLN A 76 8.98 -12.14 -9.20
CA GLN A 76 9.37 -11.01 -8.34
C GLN A 76 8.61 -9.75 -8.75
N LYS A 77 8.35 -8.85 -7.78
CA LYS A 77 7.62 -7.60 -8.03
C LYS A 77 8.27 -6.80 -9.18
N ASP A 78 9.59 -6.68 -9.18
CA ASP A 78 10.34 -5.91 -10.19
C ASP A 78 10.20 -6.46 -11.61
N ASP A 79 9.94 -7.77 -11.74
CA ASP A 79 9.78 -8.46 -13.04
C ASP A 79 8.29 -8.55 -13.45
N TYR A 80 7.35 -8.15 -12.56
CA TYR A 80 5.93 -8.46 -12.74
C TYR A 80 5.31 -7.71 -13.90
N SER A 81 5.63 -6.44 -14.12
CA SER A 81 5.14 -5.63 -15.24
C SER A 81 5.60 -6.22 -16.59
N GLU A 82 6.89 -6.65 -16.70
CA GLU A 82 7.40 -7.27 -17.91
C GLU A 82 6.74 -8.64 -18.18
N TRP A 83 6.58 -9.45 -17.13
CA TRP A 83 5.88 -10.73 -17.21
C TRP A 83 4.42 -10.55 -17.65
N MET A 84 3.69 -9.58 -17.11
CA MET A 84 2.32 -9.28 -17.51
C MET A 84 2.25 -8.81 -18.96
N ALA A 85 3.18 -7.96 -19.41
CA ALA A 85 3.25 -7.52 -20.80
C ALA A 85 3.45 -8.72 -21.77
N GLU A 86 4.29 -9.69 -21.40
CA GLU A 86 4.46 -10.92 -22.17
C GLU A 86 3.16 -11.74 -22.26
N ARG A 87 2.43 -11.89 -21.14
CA ARG A 87 1.12 -12.58 -21.10
C ARG A 87 0.08 -11.88 -21.97
N ILE A 88 0.04 -10.55 -21.92
CA ILE A 88 -0.86 -9.72 -22.73
C ILE A 88 -0.60 -9.94 -24.23
N LEU A 89 0.68 -9.93 -24.64
CA LEU A 89 1.08 -10.14 -26.05
C LEU A 89 0.76 -11.53 -26.55
N LYS A 90 0.79 -12.54 -25.68
CA LYS A 90 0.43 -13.94 -26.03
C LYS A 90 -1.06 -14.22 -25.96
N ASP A 91 -1.89 -13.25 -25.63
CA ASP A 91 -3.33 -13.41 -25.37
C ASP A 91 -3.63 -14.45 -24.26
N GLU A 92 -2.75 -14.49 -23.26
CA GLU A 92 -2.80 -15.42 -22.12
C GLU A 92 -2.95 -14.67 -20.78
N MET A 93 -3.61 -13.52 -20.81
CA MET A 93 -3.84 -12.70 -19.63
C MET A 93 -4.66 -13.45 -18.57
N PRO A 94 -4.27 -13.48 -17.30
CA PRO A 94 -5.01 -14.13 -16.22
C PRO A 94 -6.40 -13.49 -16.03
N ASP A 95 -7.34 -14.24 -15.44
CA ASP A 95 -8.71 -13.75 -15.20
C ASP A 95 -8.74 -12.60 -14.17
N ILE A 96 -7.89 -12.72 -13.14
CA ILE A 96 -7.74 -11.76 -12.02
C ILE A 96 -6.24 -11.54 -11.78
N PHE A 97 -5.84 -10.35 -11.41
CA PHE A 97 -4.42 -10.06 -11.18
C PHE A 97 -4.20 -8.84 -10.28
N MET A 98 -3.10 -8.84 -9.54
CA MET A 98 -2.60 -7.65 -8.85
C MET A 98 -2.15 -6.62 -9.88
N VAL A 99 -2.41 -5.34 -9.60
CA VAL A 99 -2.04 -4.24 -10.51
C VAL A 99 -1.04 -3.34 -9.80
N LEU A 100 0.13 -3.16 -10.39
CA LEU A 100 1.10 -2.17 -9.94
C LEU A 100 0.64 -0.76 -10.35
N ASP A 101 0.97 0.24 -9.53
CA ASP A 101 0.53 1.62 -9.73
C ASP A 101 0.94 2.18 -11.11
N GLU A 102 2.16 1.87 -11.56
CA GLU A 102 2.71 2.28 -12.85
C GLU A 102 1.98 1.69 -14.06
N ASP A 103 1.33 0.54 -13.89
CA ASP A 103 0.62 -0.16 -14.97
C ASP A 103 -0.87 0.19 -15.03
N PHE A 104 -1.44 0.71 -13.94
CA PHE A 104 -2.89 0.84 -13.77
C PHE A 104 -3.54 1.66 -14.89
N GLU A 105 -3.06 2.88 -15.13
CA GLU A 105 -3.58 3.75 -16.18
C GLU A 105 -3.38 3.14 -17.57
N ASN A 106 -2.19 2.58 -17.84
CA ASN A 106 -1.87 1.97 -19.12
C ASN A 106 -2.80 0.81 -19.45
N TYR A 107 -3.08 -0.07 -18.47
CA TYR A 107 -3.99 -1.20 -18.69
C TYR A 107 -5.44 -0.76 -18.94
N ILE A 108 -5.88 0.33 -18.31
CA ILE A 108 -7.21 0.92 -18.59
C ILE A 108 -7.26 1.48 -20.00
N ASN A 109 -6.27 2.29 -20.41
CA ASN A 109 -6.19 2.92 -21.72
C ASN A 109 -6.12 1.88 -22.86
N LEU A 110 -5.47 0.74 -22.62
CA LEU A 110 -5.42 -0.40 -23.53
C LEU A 110 -6.69 -1.28 -23.49
N GLY A 111 -7.65 -0.97 -22.61
CA GLY A 111 -8.88 -1.75 -22.47
C GLY A 111 -8.65 -3.16 -21.91
N LEU A 112 -7.62 -3.38 -21.11
CA LEU A 112 -7.23 -4.69 -20.56
C LEU A 112 -7.93 -5.02 -19.24
N ILE A 113 -8.38 -3.99 -18.52
CA ILE A 113 -9.08 -4.13 -17.23
C ILE A 113 -10.58 -3.93 -17.42
N GLU A 114 -11.39 -4.76 -16.76
CA GLU A 114 -12.84 -4.69 -16.76
C GLU A 114 -13.34 -3.50 -15.92
N ASN A 115 -14.35 -2.79 -16.42
CA ASN A 115 -15.06 -1.77 -15.65
C ASN A 115 -15.96 -2.47 -14.62
N LEU A 116 -15.76 -2.17 -13.36
CA LEU A 116 -16.45 -2.80 -12.22
C LEU A 116 -17.72 -2.07 -11.79
N ASP A 117 -18.07 -0.91 -12.35
CA ASP A 117 -19.22 -0.10 -11.92
C ASP A 117 -20.52 -0.91 -11.93
N ARG A 118 -20.71 -1.73 -12.97
CA ARG A 118 -21.89 -2.56 -13.11
C ARG A 118 -21.96 -3.62 -11.99
N TYR A 119 -20.85 -4.24 -11.64
CA TYR A 119 -20.79 -5.27 -10.59
C TYR A 119 -21.08 -4.66 -9.22
N VAL A 120 -20.48 -3.50 -8.93
CA VAL A 120 -20.76 -2.75 -7.70
C VAL A 120 -22.22 -2.33 -7.59
N MET A 121 -22.86 -1.93 -8.70
CA MET A 121 -24.24 -1.47 -8.71
C MET A 121 -25.25 -2.63 -8.62
N GLU A 122 -24.98 -3.77 -9.25
CA GLU A 122 -25.90 -4.91 -9.31
C GLU A 122 -25.78 -5.84 -8.09
N ASP A 123 -24.64 -5.84 -7.40
CA ASP A 123 -24.39 -6.71 -6.26
C ASP A 123 -24.93 -6.09 -4.97
N LYS A 124 -26.03 -6.67 -4.45
CA LYS A 124 -26.71 -6.18 -3.25
C LYS A 124 -25.97 -6.47 -1.95
N ASP A 125 -25.02 -7.43 -1.99
CA ASP A 125 -24.25 -7.85 -0.84
C ASP A 125 -22.92 -7.09 -0.74
N PHE A 126 -22.63 -6.21 -1.70
CA PHE A 126 -21.44 -5.38 -1.75
C PHE A 126 -21.74 -3.91 -1.43
N ASP A 127 -21.04 -3.35 -0.44
CA ASP A 127 -21.12 -1.94 -0.08
C ASP A 127 -19.71 -1.34 -0.03
N ILE A 128 -19.40 -0.49 -1.00
CA ILE A 128 -18.10 0.19 -1.10
C ILE A 128 -17.80 1.10 0.11
N ASN A 129 -18.82 1.54 0.88
CA ASN A 129 -18.62 2.39 2.04
C ASN A 129 -18.02 1.65 3.25
N LYS A 130 -17.93 0.32 3.20
CA LYS A 130 -17.20 -0.47 4.20
C LYS A 130 -15.68 -0.29 4.10
N TYR A 131 -15.18 0.15 2.94
CA TYR A 131 -13.79 0.53 2.79
C TYR A 131 -13.53 1.93 3.34
N TYR A 132 -12.28 2.24 3.65
CA TYR A 132 -11.84 3.62 3.82
C TYR A 132 -11.97 4.38 2.50
N SER A 133 -12.55 5.58 2.55
CA SER A 133 -12.97 6.33 1.36
C SER A 133 -11.84 6.56 0.35
N GLU A 134 -10.70 7.06 0.81
CA GLU A 134 -9.57 7.35 -0.09
C GLU A 134 -8.96 6.06 -0.66
N ILE A 135 -8.91 4.98 0.14
CA ILE A 135 -8.44 3.67 -0.31
C ILE A 135 -9.42 3.08 -1.35
N ALA A 136 -10.74 3.18 -1.11
CA ALA A 136 -11.74 2.76 -2.08
C ALA A 136 -11.58 3.46 -3.43
N ASN A 137 -11.09 4.69 -3.44
CA ASN A 137 -10.89 5.49 -4.64
C ASN A 137 -9.59 5.17 -5.40
N SER A 138 -8.67 4.39 -4.84
CA SER A 138 -7.43 4.00 -5.52
C SER A 138 -7.65 3.28 -6.85
N GLY A 139 -8.69 2.43 -6.91
CA GLY A 139 -9.09 1.70 -8.12
C GLY A 139 -10.01 2.48 -9.07
N VAL A 140 -10.13 3.82 -8.91
CA VAL A 140 -11.00 4.66 -9.74
C VAL A 140 -10.17 5.50 -10.71
N PHE A 141 -10.49 5.41 -12.00
CA PHE A 141 -9.89 6.23 -13.04
C PHE A 141 -10.97 6.91 -13.89
N SER A 142 -10.85 8.22 -14.09
CA SER A 142 -11.82 9.04 -14.86
C SER A 142 -13.28 8.88 -14.40
N GLY A 143 -13.50 8.64 -13.10
CA GLY A 143 -14.82 8.48 -12.50
C GLY A 143 -15.43 7.08 -12.59
N HIS A 144 -14.70 6.11 -13.10
CA HIS A 144 -15.10 4.71 -13.22
C HIS A 144 -14.19 3.81 -12.40
N ARG A 145 -14.74 2.77 -11.79
CA ARG A 145 -14.01 1.79 -11.00
C ARG A 145 -13.48 0.65 -11.89
N TYR A 146 -12.19 0.35 -11.76
CA TYR A 146 -11.52 -0.69 -12.50
C TYR A 146 -10.84 -1.74 -11.61
N ALA A 147 -10.61 -1.40 -10.33
CA ALA A 147 -10.01 -2.31 -9.37
C ALA A 147 -10.63 -2.15 -7.99
N LEU A 148 -10.39 -3.12 -7.12
CA LEU A 148 -10.65 -3.03 -5.68
C LEU A 148 -9.34 -3.11 -4.92
N PRO A 149 -9.17 -2.32 -3.84
CA PRO A 149 -7.99 -2.37 -3.00
C PRO A 149 -7.98 -3.67 -2.18
N TYR A 150 -6.79 -4.26 -2.08
CA TYR A 150 -6.53 -5.49 -1.32
C TYR A 150 -5.76 -5.20 -0.03
N GLU A 151 -4.76 -4.33 -0.10
CA GLU A 151 -3.94 -3.88 1.01
C GLU A 151 -3.97 -2.36 1.13
N ALA A 152 -3.85 -1.85 2.36
CA ALA A 152 -3.66 -0.44 2.62
C ALA A 152 -2.36 -0.20 3.38
N MET A 153 -1.66 0.88 3.02
CA MET A 153 -0.38 1.24 3.60
C MET A 153 -0.35 2.70 4.06
N PRO A 154 -0.71 2.99 5.31
CA PRO A 154 -0.59 4.32 5.87
C PRO A 154 0.87 4.64 6.20
N THR A 155 1.26 5.89 6.01
CA THR A 155 2.50 6.46 6.51
C THR A 155 2.24 7.17 7.84
N LEU A 156 3.12 6.96 8.81
CA LEU A 156 2.95 7.36 10.21
C LEU A 156 4.22 8.08 10.71
N MET A 157 4.06 8.96 11.71
CA MET A 157 5.18 9.49 12.48
C MET A 157 5.36 8.64 13.74
N PHE A 158 6.42 7.84 13.78
CA PHE A 158 6.79 7.04 14.94
C PHE A 158 7.61 7.84 15.93
N VAL A 159 7.40 7.54 17.22
CA VAL A 159 7.95 8.27 18.37
C VAL A 159 8.69 7.31 19.27
N ASN A 160 9.95 7.60 19.57
CA ASN A 160 10.73 6.92 20.60
C ASN A 160 10.33 7.45 21.98
N ARG A 161 9.35 6.80 22.62
CA ARG A 161 8.86 7.16 23.96
C ARG A 161 9.95 7.19 25.00
N THR A 162 10.76 6.16 25.04
CA THR A 162 11.85 6.03 26.02
C THR A 162 12.80 7.22 25.96
N LEU A 163 13.11 7.70 24.73
CA LEU A 163 13.97 8.87 24.58
C LEU A 163 13.27 10.15 25.02
N LEU A 164 12.00 10.34 24.65
CA LEU A 164 11.24 11.53 25.05
C LEU A 164 11.07 11.59 26.58
N GLU A 165 10.72 10.48 27.23
CA GLU A 165 10.64 10.37 28.68
C GLU A 165 11.99 10.71 29.35
N LYS A 166 13.09 10.16 28.82
CA LYS A 166 14.46 10.47 29.31
C LYS A 166 14.82 11.95 29.20
N LEU A 167 14.34 12.61 28.14
CA LEU A 167 14.62 14.01 27.88
C LEU A 167 13.59 14.96 28.51
N HIS A 168 12.57 14.44 29.18
CA HIS A 168 11.42 15.19 29.73
C HIS A 168 10.70 16.02 28.64
N VAL A 169 10.51 15.44 27.46
CA VAL A 169 9.74 16.01 26.36
C VAL A 169 8.43 15.26 26.24
N ASP A 170 7.32 15.97 26.29
CA ASP A 170 6.00 15.38 26.16
C ASP A 170 5.75 14.93 24.70
N ILE A 171 5.05 13.79 24.53
CA ILE A 171 4.56 13.36 23.22
C ILE A 171 3.45 14.33 22.80
N PRO A 172 3.51 14.91 21.58
CA PRO A 172 2.49 15.85 21.15
C PRO A 172 1.13 15.16 20.98
N GLY A 173 0.07 15.94 21.15
CA GLY A 173 -1.29 15.50 20.78
C GLY A 173 -1.45 15.31 19.27
N ASN A 174 -2.67 14.99 18.83
CA ASN A 174 -2.95 14.71 17.43
C ASN A 174 -3.14 15.97 16.54
N ASP A 175 -3.02 17.16 17.11
CA ASP A 175 -3.29 18.46 16.49
C ASP A 175 -2.07 19.41 16.45
N TYR A 176 -0.86 18.85 16.54
CA TYR A 176 0.37 19.63 16.53
C TYR A 176 0.78 20.13 15.14
N THR A 177 1.52 21.24 15.12
CA THR A 177 1.90 21.96 13.91
C THR A 177 3.36 21.74 13.51
N PHE A 178 3.76 22.23 12.32
CA PHE A 178 5.15 22.32 11.89
C PHE A 178 6.03 23.04 12.91
N ASP A 179 5.53 24.16 13.46
CA ASP A 179 6.28 24.95 14.44
C ASP A 179 6.46 24.19 15.76
N ASP A 180 5.43 23.47 16.22
CA ASP A 180 5.51 22.63 17.41
C ASP A 180 6.53 21.50 17.20
N PHE A 181 6.48 20.84 16.05
CA PHE A 181 7.39 19.75 15.73
C PHE A 181 8.84 20.23 15.60
N TYR A 182 9.05 21.36 14.93
CA TYR A 182 10.38 21.96 14.83
C TYR A 182 10.95 22.31 16.22
N ARG A 183 10.13 22.90 17.09
CA ARG A 183 10.56 23.23 18.48
C ARG A 183 10.94 21.98 19.25
N MET A 184 10.17 20.91 19.17
CA MET A 184 10.51 19.63 19.82
C MET A 184 11.81 19.05 19.26
N CYS A 185 11.94 18.94 17.94
CA CYS A 185 13.16 18.44 17.32
C CYS A 185 14.40 19.26 17.73
N ARG A 186 14.26 20.59 17.78
CA ARG A 186 15.34 21.50 18.23
C ARG A 186 15.71 21.29 19.70
N MET A 187 14.74 21.07 20.59
CA MET A 187 15.00 20.80 22.01
C MET A 187 15.72 19.47 22.22
N ILE A 188 15.48 18.50 21.36
CA ILE A 188 16.09 17.17 21.43
C ILE A 188 17.49 17.19 20.82
N THR A 189 17.68 17.87 19.69
CA THR A 189 18.95 17.92 18.93
C THR A 189 19.90 18.92 19.58
N LEU A 190 20.47 18.51 20.72
CA LEU A 190 21.42 19.32 21.47
C LEU A 190 22.70 18.54 21.75
N ASP A 191 23.83 19.22 21.63
CA ASP A 191 25.15 18.81 22.12
C ASP A 191 25.23 19.13 23.62
N ARG A 192 25.04 18.13 24.46
CA ARG A 192 24.97 18.28 25.93
C ARG A 192 26.30 18.10 26.60
N ASP A 193 27.19 17.32 26.00
CA ASP A 193 28.53 17.06 26.49
C ASP A 193 29.59 18.01 25.89
N LEU A 194 29.19 18.85 24.93
CA LEU A 194 29.99 19.89 24.29
C LEU A 194 31.15 19.31 23.44
N ASP A 195 30.98 18.14 22.89
CA ASP A 195 31.96 17.48 22.00
C ASP A 195 31.90 17.96 20.54
N GLY A 196 30.93 18.81 20.21
CA GLY A 196 30.71 19.38 18.87
C GLY A 196 29.74 18.56 18.01
N SER A 197 29.07 17.56 18.59
CA SER A 197 28.07 16.73 17.90
C SER A 197 26.83 16.56 18.77
N PRO A 198 25.60 16.56 18.20
CA PRO A 198 24.42 16.26 19.00
C PRO A 198 24.45 14.85 19.58
N ASP A 199 24.12 14.71 20.89
CA ASP A 199 23.96 13.42 21.56
C ASP A 199 22.73 12.65 21.08
N TYR A 200 21.66 13.39 20.79
CA TYR A 200 20.37 12.91 20.32
C TYR A 200 19.88 13.74 19.14
N PHE A 201 19.00 13.15 18.34
CA PHE A 201 18.48 13.76 17.12
C PHE A 201 16.95 13.81 17.17
N GLY A 202 16.36 14.90 16.70
CA GLY A 202 14.92 15.06 16.64
C GLY A 202 14.28 14.08 15.68
N ILE A 203 14.70 14.07 14.41
CA ILE A 203 14.04 13.31 13.34
C ILE A 203 15.04 12.56 12.48
N TYR A 204 14.76 11.28 12.16
CA TYR A 204 15.57 10.45 11.27
C TYR A 204 15.18 10.60 9.80
N LYS A 205 13.88 10.43 9.49
CA LYS A 205 13.33 10.55 8.15
C LYS A 205 12.05 11.37 8.21
N TYR A 206 11.93 12.33 7.34
CA TYR A 206 10.68 13.05 7.06
C TYR A 206 10.75 13.61 5.64
N ASP A 207 9.89 13.13 4.76
CA ASP A 207 9.94 13.50 3.36
C ASP A 207 9.11 14.76 3.06
N TRP A 208 9.43 15.40 1.96
CA TRP A 208 8.76 16.58 1.48
C TRP A 208 7.33 16.32 0.97
N ILE A 209 7.02 15.06 0.58
CA ILE A 209 5.69 14.69 0.06
C ILE A 209 4.69 14.76 1.19
N ASN A 210 4.96 14.08 2.32
CA ASN A 210 4.09 14.13 3.49
C ASN A 210 4.01 15.55 4.07
N ALA A 211 5.10 16.31 4.07
CA ALA A 211 5.07 17.73 4.44
C ALA A 211 4.17 18.56 3.50
N ALA A 212 4.21 18.30 2.21
CA ALA A 212 3.34 18.97 1.24
C ALA A 212 1.85 18.61 1.47
N LEU A 213 1.55 17.31 1.64
CA LEU A 213 0.18 16.84 1.88
C LEU A 213 -0.40 17.43 3.16
N SER A 214 0.35 17.39 4.28
CA SER A 214 -0.08 17.94 5.56
C SER A 214 -0.17 19.48 5.57
N ASN A 215 0.37 20.17 4.57
CA ASN A 215 0.17 21.60 4.29
C ASN A 215 -0.90 21.88 3.21
N ASN A 216 -1.73 20.89 2.88
CA ASN A 216 -2.79 20.97 1.88
C ASN A 216 -2.29 21.42 0.50
N VAL A 217 -1.14 20.86 0.07
CA VAL A 217 -0.57 21.09 -1.27
C VAL A 217 -1.08 19.99 -2.21
N VAL A 218 -1.67 20.40 -3.31
CA VAL A 218 -2.01 19.51 -4.42
C VAL A 218 -0.93 19.65 -5.48
N LEU A 219 -0.15 18.59 -5.72
CA LEU A 219 0.97 18.61 -6.66
C LEU A 219 0.56 18.28 -8.11
N PHE A 220 -0.50 17.50 -8.27
CA PHE A 220 -0.98 17.06 -9.58
C PHE A 220 -2.50 17.16 -9.68
N SER A 221 -3.03 17.32 -10.89
CA SER A 221 -4.45 17.05 -11.15
C SER A 221 -4.75 15.56 -10.97
N LYS A 222 -6.01 15.21 -10.66
CA LYS A 222 -6.43 13.81 -10.45
C LYS A 222 -6.11 12.89 -11.64
N ASP A 223 -6.10 13.43 -12.86
CA ASP A 223 -5.78 12.73 -14.10
C ASP A 223 -4.29 12.81 -14.47
N GLY A 224 -3.42 13.27 -13.60
CA GLY A 224 -1.98 13.40 -13.84
C GLY A 224 -1.58 14.39 -14.95
N LYS A 225 -2.56 15.08 -15.59
CA LYS A 225 -2.27 15.90 -16.77
C LYS A 225 -1.65 17.24 -16.47
N LYS A 226 -1.80 17.73 -15.24
CA LYS A 226 -1.25 19.02 -14.80
C LYS A 226 -0.47 18.86 -13.52
N SER A 227 0.58 19.65 -13.38
CA SER A 227 1.37 19.75 -12.16
C SER A 227 1.28 21.15 -11.57
N TYR A 228 1.48 21.26 -10.25
CA TYR A 228 1.31 22.48 -9.48
C TYR A 228 2.44 22.63 -8.45
N PHE A 229 3.70 22.62 -8.89
CA PHE A 229 4.87 22.72 -8.03
C PHE A 229 5.20 24.15 -7.62
N ASN A 230 4.73 25.15 -8.36
CA ASN A 230 4.98 26.55 -8.07
C ASN A 230 3.89 27.16 -7.18
N GLN A 231 3.86 26.73 -5.90
CA GLN A 231 2.92 27.17 -4.88
C GLN A 231 3.68 27.62 -3.63
N GLU A 232 3.23 28.73 -3.00
CA GLU A 232 3.81 29.22 -1.74
C GLU A 232 3.74 28.18 -0.62
N LYS A 233 2.58 27.50 -0.47
CA LYS A 233 2.43 26.41 0.50
C LYS A 233 3.45 25.28 0.30
N PHE A 234 3.81 24.99 -0.95
CA PHE A 234 4.81 23.98 -1.24
C PHE A 234 6.22 24.46 -0.85
N ALA A 235 6.53 25.73 -1.12
CA ALA A 235 7.79 26.33 -0.66
C ALA A 235 7.89 26.32 0.87
N GLU A 236 6.80 26.60 1.60
CA GLU A 236 6.74 26.48 3.07
C GLU A 236 7.03 25.05 3.54
N SER A 237 6.43 24.05 2.89
CA SER A 237 6.67 22.63 3.22
C SER A 237 8.13 22.25 3.02
N ILE A 238 8.76 22.70 1.93
CA ILE A 238 10.17 22.46 1.67
C ILE A 238 11.06 23.18 2.71
N ARG A 239 10.77 24.46 3.02
CA ARG A 239 11.51 25.19 4.08
C ARG A 239 11.42 24.46 5.42
N PHE A 240 10.24 23.94 5.75
CA PHE A 240 10.06 23.17 6.99
C PHE A 240 10.96 21.93 7.02
N VAL A 241 10.94 21.09 5.97
CA VAL A 241 11.81 19.90 5.90
C VAL A 241 13.29 20.30 5.99
N LYS A 242 13.71 21.33 5.24
CA LYS A 242 15.10 21.82 5.27
C LYS A 242 15.48 22.44 6.63
N SER A 243 14.54 23.02 7.36
CA SER A 243 14.77 23.49 8.71
C SER A 243 15.07 22.34 9.68
N LEU A 244 14.37 21.21 9.56
CA LEU A 244 14.63 19.99 10.33
C LEU A 244 16.01 19.40 10.01
N GLU A 245 16.35 19.30 8.73
CA GLU A 245 17.68 18.83 8.28
C GLU A 245 18.80 19.71 8.82
N SER A 246 18.59 21.02 8.89
CA SER A 246 19.58 21.98 9.38
C SER A 246 19.92 21.81 10.87
N LEU A 247 19.02 21.24 11.68
CA LEU A 247 19.27 20.94 13.10
C LEU A 247 20.43 19.97 13.28
N ASN A 248 20.65 19.07 12.32
CA ASN A 248 21.73 18.09 12.32
C ASN A 248 22.98 18.61 11.58
N GLY A 249 23.06 19.90 11.28
CA GLY A 249 24.13 20.49 10.47
C GLY A 249 24.12 20.00 9.03
N ASN A 250 22.95 19.67 8.47
CA ASN A 250 22.72 19.05 7.15
C ASN A 250 23.46 17.70 6.96
N LYS A 251 23.78 17.02 8.06
CA LYS A 251 24.33 15.66 8.02
C LYS A 251 23.20 14.63 8.10
N ASN A 252 23.29 13.58 7.30
CA ASN A 252 22.36 12.46 7.40
C ASN A 252 22.57 11.72 8.72
N ILE A 253 21.49 11.45 9.42
CA ILE A 253 21.48 10.56 10.58
C ILE A 253 21.66 9.14 10.06
N THR A 254 22.55 8.38 10.71
CA THR A 254 22.82 7.00 10.28
C THR A 254 21.78 6.03 10.83
N LYS A 255 21.67 4.87 10.18
CA LYS A 255 20.82 3.79 10.68
C LYS A 255 21.27 3.31 12.07
N GLU A 256 22.57 3.31 12.36
CA GLU A 256 23.12 2.92 13.68
C GLU A 256 22.68 3.91 14.78
N GLN A 257 22.60 5.21 14.47
CA GLN A 257 22.09 6.21 15.42
C GLN A 257 20.62 5.99 15.70
N PHE A 258 19.84 5.69 14.68
CA PHE A 258 18.43 5.33 14.82
C PHE A 258 18.25 4.04 15.62
N ASP A 259 18.92 2.95 15.22
CA ASP A 259 18.82 1.63 15.85
C ASP A 259 19.31 1.64 17.32
N SER A 260 20.21 2.56 17.67
CA SER A 260 20.68 2.75 19.06
C SER A 260 19.74 3.57 19.93
N GLY A 261 18.56 3.98 19.42
CA GLY A 261 17.58 4.77 20.17
C GLY A 261 17.97 6.23 20.39
N LYS A 262 18.89 6.77 19.59
CA LYS A 262 19.34 8.16 19.69
C LYS A 262 18.44 9.15 18.94
N VAL A 263 17.40 8.68 18.27
CA VAL A 263 16.49 9.50 17.48
C VAL A 263 15.10 9.48 18.08
N ALA A 264 14.44 10.62 18.14
CA ALA A 264 13.12 10.76 18.75
C ALA A 264 11.97 10.42 17.80
N PHE A 265 12.05 10.88 16.55
CA PHE A 265 10.96 10.72 15.57
C PHE A 265 11.46 10.10 14.28
N SER A 266 10.59 9.34 13.61
CA SER A 266 10.85 8.84 12.25
C SER A 266 9.54 8.65 11.50
N GLN A 267 9.45 9.21 10.31
CA GLN A 267 8.43 8.81 9.35
C GLN A 267 8.70 7.37 8.90
N MET A 268 7.70 6.52 8.96
CA MET A 268 7.74 5.13 8.47
C MET A 268 6.39 4.73 7.93
N SER A 269 6.38 3.80 6.98
CA SER A 269 5.16 3.06 6.65
C SER A 269 4.80 2.08 7.78
N LEU A 270 3.55 1.66 7.83
CA LEU A 270 3.13 0.60 8.75
C LEU A 270 3.93 -0.69 8.51
N ALA A 271 4.25 -0.99 7.24
CA ALA A 271 5.06 -2.15 6.87
C ALA A 271 6.48 -2.08 7.42
N GLU A 272 7.15 -0.93 7.26
CA GLU A 272 8.48 -0.71 7.83
C GLU A 272 8.48 -0.93 9.35
N TYR A 273 7.50 -0.37 10.06
CA TYR A 273 7.37 -0.54 11.50
C TYR A 273 7.15 -2.01 11.90
N ARG A 274 6.15 -2.69 11.32
CA ARG A 274 5.83 -4.08 11.65
C ARG A 274 6.99 -5.02 11.33
N THR A 275 7.72 -4.78 10.24
CA THR A 275 8.90 -5.55 9.86
C THR A 275 10.09 -5.23 10.78
N TYR A 276 10.28 -3.99 11.15
CA TYR A 276 11.35 -3.57 12.07
C TYR A 276 11.22 -4.25 13.44
N LYS A 277 10.01 -4.47 13.90
CA LYS A 277 9.68 -5.15 15.16
C LYS A 277 9.77 -6.68 15.09
N SER A 278 9.71 -7.25 13.90
CA SER A 278 9.74 -8.71 13.71
C SER A 278 11.17 -9.27 13.74
N TYR A 279 11.28 -10.61 13.77
CA TYR A 279 12.58 -11.28 13.64
C TYR A 279 13.24 -10.93 12.28
N PRO A 280 14.56 -10.67 12.21
CA PRO A 280 15.58 -10.84 13.26
C PRO A 280 15.78 -9.64 14.21
N TYR A 281 15.00 -8.61 14.09
CA TYR A 281 15.16 -7.35 14.83
C TYR A 281 14.71 -7.44 16.29
N LYS A 282 13.90 -8.46 16.65
CA LYS A 282 13.59 -8.83 18.06
C LYS A 282 14.81 -9.24 18.89
N ILE A 283 15.99 -9.36 18.30
CA ILE A 283 17.22 -9.56 19.07
C ILE A 283 17.49 -8.27 19.84
N LYS A 284 17.61 -8.34 21.17
CA LYS A 284 17.77 -7.28 22.17
C LYS A 284 18.62 -6.05 21.80
N LYS A 285 19.33 -6.07 20.68
CA LYS A 285 20.19 -5.00 20.20
C LYS A 285 19.43 -3.81 19.60
N TYR A 286 18.17 -4.03 19.14
CA TYR A 286 17.38 -3.03 18.42
C TYR A 286 16.02 -2.71 19.07
N THR A 287 15.70 -3.34 20.22
CA THR A 287 14.42 -3.19 20.93
C THR A 287 14.57 -2.55 22.32
N GLY A 288 15.62 -1.78 22.53
CA GLY A 288 15.90 -1.16 23.83
C GLY A 288 15.01 0.04 24.18
N PHE A 289 13.98 0.35 23.35
CA PHE A 289 13.11 1.50 23.55
C PHE A 289 11.69 1.22 23.08
N ALA A 290 10.73 1.83 23.79
CA ALA A 290 9.31 1.74 23.48
C ALA A 290 8.92 2.76 22.39
N TRP A 291 8.05 2.32 21.47
CA TRP A 291 7.52 3.14 20.41
C TRP A 291 6.09 3.59 20.69
N ASP A 292 5.74 4.73 20.13
CA ASP A 292 4.40 5.22 19.96
C ASP A 292 4.26 5.75 18.53
N CYS A 293 3.08 6.14 18.09
CA CYS A 293 2.89 6.83 16.84
C CYS A 293 1.94 8.02 16.99
N ILE A 294 2.15 9.02 16.15
CA ILE A 294 1.34 10.23 16.06
C ILE A 294 1.06 10.53 14.59
N PRO A 295 0.06 11.36 14.25
CA PRO A 295 -0.15 11.83 12.88
C PRO A 295 1.06 12.63 12.38
N MET A 296 1.12 12.94 11.09
CA MET A 296 2.07 13.93 10.59
C MET A 296 1.77 15.33 11.14
N PRO A 297 2.78 16.19 11.36
CA PRO A 297 2.55 17.56 11.81
C PRO A 297 1.78 18.36 10.75
N ALA A 298 0.82 19.17 11.18
CA ALA A 298 0.04 20.03 10.28
C ALA A 298 0.85 21.24 9.80
N GLY A 299 0.84 21.52 8.51
CA GLY A 299 1.33 22.77 7.97
C GLY A 299 0.35 23.92 8.22
N ASN A 300 0.79 25.18 7.99
CA ASN A 300 0.00 26.40 8.25
C ASN A 300 -1.34 26.44 7.51
N SER A 301 -1.45 25.74 6.39
CA SER A 301 -2.65 25.71 5.55
C SER A 301 -3.33 24.35 5.51
N GLY A 302 -2.89 23.40 6.33
CA GLY A 302 -3.28 22.01 6.21
C GLY A 302 -3.78 21.39 7.51
N ASN A 303 -3.67 20.07 7.56
CA ASN A 303 -4.12 19.21 8.66
C ASN A 303 -3.09 18.11 8.93
N ASN A 304 -3.30 17.37 10.01
CA ASN A 304 -2.46 16.22 10.41
C ASN A 304 -2.79 14.98 9.56
N VAL A 305 -2.48 15.03 8.27
CA VAL A 305 -2.77 13.97 7.29
C VAL A 305 -1.51 13.35 6.75
N SER A 306 -1.60 12.10 6.30
CA SER A 306 -0.51 11.34 5.72
C SER A 306 -0.90 10.78 4.36
N MET A 307 0.08 10.38 3.56
CA MET A 307 -0.15 9.59 2.37
C MET A 307 -0.57 8.17 2.76
N ILE A 308 -1.55 7.65 2.03
CA ILE A 308 -1.96 6.26 2.08
C ILE A 308 -1.74 5.65 0.70
N ASP A 309 -1.01 4.55 0.66
CA ASP A 309 -0.84 3.76 -0.54
C ASP A 309 -1.72 2.51 -0.49
N SER A 310 -1.98 1.85 -1.62
CA SER A 310 -2.77 0.63 -1.70
C SER A 310 -2.27 -0.28 -2.82
N LEU A 311 -2.39 -1.59 -2.60
CA LEU A 311 -2.26 -2.59 -3.66
C LEU A 311 -3.65 -2.96 -4.13
N ASP A 312 -3.89 -2.84 -5.42
CA ASP A 312 -5.19 -3.10 -6.03
C ASP A 312 -5.20 -4.42 -6.82
N ILE A 313 -6.38 -5.03 -6.91
CA ILE A 313 -6.64 -6.22 -7.73
C ILE A 313 -7.70 -5.89 -8.77
N ALA A 314 -7.46 -6.33 -10.01
CA ALA A 314 -8.34 -6.10 -11.15
C ALA A 314 -8.80 -7.40 -11.81
N ILE A 315 -9.87 -7.30 -12.61
CA ILE A 315 -10.40 -8.37 -13.45
C ILE A 315 -10.01 -8.06 -14.90
N SER A 316 -9.54 -9.07 -15.63
CA SER A 316 -9.25 -8.95 -17.05
C SER A 316 -10.51 -8.71 -17.85
N SER A 317 -10.50 -7.70 -18.72
CA SER A 317 -11.58 -7.47 -19.70
C SER A 317 -11.75 -8.65 -20.67
N ARG A 318 -10.69 -9.45 -20.87
CA ARG A 318 -10.67 -10.64 -21.74
C ARG A 318 -11.19 -11.90 -21.07
N SER A 319 -11.39 -11.89 -19.73
CA SER A 319 -11.96 -13.04 -19.04
C SER A 319 -13.38 -13.35 -19.50
N ASN A 320 -13.67 -14.61 -19.77
CA ASN A 320 -15.02 -15.10 -20.03
C ASN A 320 -15.75 -15.60 -18.77
N LYS A 321 -15.10 -15.45 -17.58
CA LYS A 321 -15.57 -15.90 -16.26
C LYS A 321 -15.79 -14.72 -15.30
N LYS A 322 -16.03 -13.53 -15.82
CA LYS A 322 -16.05 -12.26 -15.08
C LYS A 322 -16.90 -12.26 -13.82
N LYS A 323 -18.07 -12.95 -13.82
CA LYS A 323 -18.91 -13.04 -12.63
C LYS A 323 -18.24 -13.82 -11.49
N LEU A 324 -17.64 -14.96 -11.79
CA LEU A 324 -16.88 -15.74 -10.80
C LEU A 324 -15.61 -15.01 -10.39
N ALA A 325 -14.98 -14.29 -11.31
CA ALA A 325 -13.85 -13.42 -11.00
C ALA A 325 -14.24 -12.30 -10.02
N TRP A 326 -15.41 -11.69 -10.18
CA TRP A 326 -15.96 -10.72 -9.25
C TRP A 326 -16.19 -11.32 -7.85
N GLU A 327 -16.79 -12.51 -7.77
CA GLU A 327 -17.00 -13.17 -6.48
C GLU A 327 -15.67 -13.49 -5.77
N PHE A 328 -14.65 -13.96 -6.51
CA PHE A 328 -13.34 -14.20 -5.93
C PHE A 328 -12.61 -12.91 -5.55
N LEU A 329 -12.74 -11.86 -6.36
CA LEU A 329 -12.23 -10.53 -6.02
C LEU A 329 -12.82 -10.02 -4.69
N LYS A 330 -14.14 -10.21 -4.48
CA LYS A 330 -14.77 -9.91 -3.18
C LYS A 330 -14.23 -10.79 -2.05
N THR A 331 -14.01 -12.07 -2.30
CA THR A 331 -13.42 -12.94 -1.28
C THR A 331 -12.06 -12.41 -0.80
N LEU A 332 -11.24 -11.88 -1.71
CA LEU A 332 -9.94 -11.31 -1.35
C LEU A 332 -10.05 -9.96 -0.65
N THR A 333 -10.94 -9.08 -1.11
CA THR A 333 -10.92 -7.65 -0.75
C THR A 333 -12.04 -7.21 0.20
N TYR A 334 -13.11 -7.98 0.31
CA TYR A 334 -14.32 -7.60 1.04
C TYR A 334 -14.74 -8.59 2.13
N ASP A 335 -14.22 -9.82 2.11
CA ASP A 335 -14.48 -10.81 3.15
C ASP A 335 -13.71 -10.45 4.43
N THR A 336 -14.44 -10.23 5.53
CA THR A 336 -13.86 -9.79 6.81
C THR A 336 -12.90 -10.81 7.41
N GLU A 337 -13.15 -12.12 7.23
CA GLU A 337 -12.27 -13.16 7.75
C GLU A 337 -10.93 -13.18 6.99
N ILE A 338 -10.97 -13.06 5.67
CA ILE A 338 -9.77 -13.03 4.82
C ILE A 338 -8.97 -11.74 5.09
N GLN A 339 -9.65 -10.60 5.17
CA GLN A 339 -9.03 -9.31 5.46
C GLN A 339 -8.47 -9.24 6.91
N GLN A 340 -9.09 -9.92 7.88
CA GLN A 340 -8.54 -10.06 9.23
C GLN A 340 -7.28 -10.94 9.21
N THR A 341 -7.30 -12.05 8.45
CA THR A 341 -6.12 -12.91 8.28
C THR A 341 -4.98 -12.13 7.64
N LEU A 342 -5.27 -11.35 6.60
CA LEU A 342 -4.30 -10.47 5.95
C LEU A 342 -3.65 -9.52 6.97
N TYR A 343 -4.46 -8.81 7.76
CA TYR A 343 -3.97 -7.87 8.76
C TYR A 343 -3.15 -8.54 9.86
N ASN A 344 -3.50 -9.75 10.26
CA ASN A 344 -2.77 -10.50 11.29
C ASN A 344 -1.39 -10.99 10.79
N GLU A 345 -1.32 -11.50 9.56
CA GLU A 345 -0.15 -12.21 9.05
C GLU A 345 0.79 -11.33 8.23
N MET A 346 0.25 -10.32 7.54
CA MET A 346 1.03 -9.44 6.67
C MET A 346 1.29 -8.07 7.34
N PRO A 347 2.43 -7.41 7.04
CA PRO A 347 2.76 -6.11 7.62
C PRO A 347 1.99 -4.94 6.97
N VAL A 348 0.71 -5.11 6.69
CA VAL A 348 -0.16 -4.16 6.00
C VAL A 348 -1.38 -3.82 6.86
N ALA A 349 -2.15 -2.81 6.50
CA ALA A 349 -3.48 -2.58 7.05
C ALA A 349 -4.56 -3.22 6.16
N SER A 350 -5.67 -3.64 6.79
CA SER A 350 -6.86 -4.01 6.04
C SER A 350 -7.49 -2.79 5.38
N VAL A 351 -8.11 -3.00 4.24
CA VAL A 351 -8.88 -2.00 3.52
C VAL A 351 -10.26 -1.77 4.12
N LEU A 352 -10.72 -2.68 4.99
CA LEU A 352 -12.05 -2.66 5.60
C LEU A 352 -12.05 -2.00 6.99
N LYS A 353 -12.95 -1.04 7.19
CA LYS A 353 -13.16 -0.35 8.48
C LYS A 353 -13.49 -1.35 9.60
N GLU A 354 -14.42 -2.27 9.33
CA GLU A 354 -14.87 -3.28 10.29
C GLU A 354 -13.72 -4.14 10.84
N VAL A 355 -12.76 -4.49 10.00
CA VAL A 355 -11.57 -5.25 10.40
C VAL A 355 -10.65 -4.39 11.27
N MET A 356 -10.30 -3.20 10.81
CA MET A 356 -9.39 -2.31 11.53
C MET A 356 -9.92 -1.84 12.88
N GLU A 357 -11.24 -1.68 13.01
CA GLU A 357 -11.94 -1.27 14.23
C GLU A 357 -12.30 -2.44 15.16
N SER A 358 -11.95 -3.67 14.78
CA SER A 358 -12.25 -4.86 15.57
C SER A 358 -11.40 -4.94 16.85
N LYS A 359 -11.93 -5.63 17.87
CA LYS A 359 -11.18 -5.92 19.10
C LYS A 359 -9.94 -6.78 18.85
N GLU A 360 -9.97 -7.64 17.85
CA GLU A 360 -8.85 -8.47 17.45
C GLU A 360 -7.72 -7.60 16.95
N SER A 361 -8.03 -6.65 16.06
CA SER A 361 -7.07 -5.70 15.50
C SER A 361 -6.47 -4.77 16.56
N GLU A 362 -7.26 -4.35 17.58
CA GLU A 362 -6.72 -3.55 18.70
C GLU A 362 -5.62 -4.27 19.49
N ASN A 363 -5.59 -5.59 19.47
CA ASN A 363 -4.62 -6.36 20.26
C ASN A 363 -3.29 -6.59 19.54
N ILE A 364 -3.22 -6.40 18.24
CA ILE A 364 -1.99 -6.63 17.44
C ILE A 364 -0.82 -5.77 17.92
N PHE A 365 -1.08 -4.55 18.41
CA PHE A 365 -0.07 -3.62 18.89
C PHE A 365 0.10 -3.61 20.41
N LYS A 366 -0.65 -4.45 21.13
CA LYS A 366 -0.54 -4.54 22.60
C LYS A 366 0.48 -5.58 23.06
N GLU A 367 1.07 -6.31 22.12
CA GLU A 367 2.18 -7.20 22.40
C GLU A 367 3.47 -6.36 22.52
N ASP A 368 4.17 -6.48 23.64
CA ASP A 368 5.33 -5.68 24.06
C ASP A 368 4.96 -4.34 24.74
N GLU A 369 5.94 -3.54 25.09
CA GLU A 369 5.82 -2.25 25.80
C GLU A 369 5.31 -1.09 24.91
N ASP A 370 4.94 -1.38 23.66
CA ASP A 370 4.44 -0.38 22.73
C ASP A 370 2.97 -0.05 22.98
N ILE A 371 2.65 1.23 22.87
CA ILE A 371 1.29 1.76 23.04
C ILE A 371 0.85 2.40 21.73
N ILE A 372 0.90 1.64 20.62
CA ILE A 372 0.31 2.17 19.39
C ILE A 372 -1.21 2.03 19.50
N ASP A 373 -1.88 3.16 19.47
CA ASP A 373 -3.34 3.19 19.45
C ASP A 373 -3.85 2.83 18.05
N SER A 374 -4.49 1.66 17.94
CA SER A 374 -5.14 1.22 16.69
C SER A 374 -6.15 2.25 16.17
N LYS A 375 -6.80 3.01 17.07
CA LYS A 375 -7.73 4.08 16.69
C LYS A 375 -7.04 5.21 15.95
N LEU A 376 -5.76 5.49 16.27
CA LEU A 376 -4.98 6.47 15.51
C LEU A 376 -4.72 5.97 14.10
N ILE A 377 -4.40 4.69 13.91
CA ILE A 377 -4.23 4.11 12.57
C ILE A 377 -5.55 4.21 11.78
N CYS A 378 -6.68 3.85 12.39
CA CYS A 378 -8.00 4.02 11.79
C CYS A 378 -8.27 5.49 11.41
N HIS A 379 -7.94 6.44 12.29
CA HIS A 379 -8.09 7.88 12.02
C HIS A 379 -7.23 8.33 10.84
N ILE A 380 -5.99 7.85 10.73
CA ILE A 380 -5.09 8.17 9.60
C ILE A 380 -5.64 7.56 8.30
N LEU A 381 -6.14 6.32 8.33
CA LEU A 381 -6.75 5.68 7.16
C LEU A 381 -8.03 6.41 6.69
N GLU A 382 -8.82 6.97 7.63
CA GLU A 382 -10.05 7.70 7.30
C GLU A 382 -9.77 9.09 6.72
N ASN A 383 -8.71 9.77 7.19
CA ASN A 383 -8.42 11.16 6.83
C ASN A 383 -7.19 11.33 5.92
N GLY A 384 -6.49 10.26 5.60
CA GLY A 384 -5.29 10.31 4.76
C GLY A 384 -5.62 10.62 3.30
N ILE A 385 -4.58 10.80 2.50
CA ILE A 385 -4.67 11.15 1.09
C ILE A 385 -4.08 10.01 0.27
N ALA A 386 -4.89 9.46 -0.65
CA ALA A 386 -4.43 8.36 -1.51
C ALA A 386 -3.29 8.80 -2.42
N LYS A 387 -2.28 7.95 -2.57
CA LYS A 387 -1.21 8.12 -3.54
C LYS A 387 -1.80 8.15 -4.95
N PRO A 388 -1.44 9.13 -5.79
CA PRO A 388 -1.92 9.18 -7.17
C PRO A 388 -1.38 8.00 -8.01
N LYS A 389 -2.24 7.43 -8.87
CA LYS A 389 -1.92 6.30 -9.75
C LYS A 389 -2.11 6.69 -11.22
N PHE A 390 -1.24 7.55 -11.73
CA PHE A 390 -1.21 7.92 -13.14
C PHE A 390 0.15 7.60 -13.77
N SER A 391 0.16 7.37 -15.07
CA SER A 391 1.38 7.11 -15.84
C SER A 391 2.39 8.24 -15.67
N GLY A 392 3.63 7.91 -15.29
CA GLY A 392 4.69 8.88 -15.03
C GLY A 392 4.71 9.50 -13.62
N TYR A 393 3.86 9.06 -12.66
CA TYR A 393 3.90 9.56 -11.28
C TYR A 393 5.28 9.35 -10.64
N GLU A 394 5.80 8.13 -10.65
CA GLU A 394 7.10 7.81 -10.03
C GLU A 394 8.26 8.58 -10.67
N GLY A 395 8.26 8.71 -11.99
CA GLY A 395 9.25 9.55 -12.70
C GLY A 395 9.11 11.04 -12.36
N SER A 396 7.88 11.51 -12.13
CA SER A 396 7.61 12.88 -11.65
C SER A 396 8.19 13.11 -10.26
N ILE A 397 7.97 12.16 -9.33
CA ILE A 397 8.52 12.23 -7.98
C ILE A 397 10.05 12.18 -8.00
N SER A 398 10.64 11.28 -8.80
CA SER A 398 12.10 11.18 -8.97
C SER A 398 12.70 12.47 -9.52
N LEU A 399 12.04 13.11 -10.50
CA LEU A 399 12.45 14.40 -11.03
C LEU A 399 12.41 15.49 -9.95
N ALA A 400 11.34 15.57 -9.17
CA ALA A 400 11.19 16.53 -8.08
C ALA A 400 12.27 16.29 -7.02
N ASP A 401 12.44 15.05 -6.59
CA ASP A 401 13.41 14.65 -5.56
C ASP A 401 14.84 15.00 -5.95
N SER A 402 15.22 14.80 -7.23
CA SER A 402 16.54 15.16 -7.76
C SER A 402 16.88 16.65 -7.62
N LYS A 403 15.89 17.52 -7.44
CA LYS A 403 16.05 18.97 -7.26
C LYS A 403 15.91 19.38 -5.80
N ILE A 404 14.89 18.85 -5.13
CA ILE A 404 14.55 19.23 -3.75
C ILE A 404 15.62 18.71 -2.77
N SER A 405 16.14 17.49 -2.98
CA SER A 405 17.20 16.92 -2.14
C SER A 405 18.48 17.76 -2.10
N LYS A 406 18.75 18.53 -3.14
CA LYS A 406 19.95 19.40 -3.25
C LYS A 406 19.80 20.77 -2.59
N LEU A 407 18.57 21.13 -2.20
CA LEU A 407 18.30 22.40 -1.55
C LEU A 407 18.77 22.40 -0.09
N ASN A 408 19.27 23.55 0.34
CA ASN A 408 19.51 23.89 1.74
C ASN A 408 18.56 25.00 2.17
N LEU A 409 18.45 25.24 3.47
CA LEU A 409 17.53 26.24 4.04
C LEU A 409 17.78 27.66 3.52
N GLY A 410 19.01 28.02 3.15
CA GLY A 410 19.38 29.35 2.64
C GLY A 410 19.20 29.55 1.12
N ASP A 411 18.80 28.52 0.38
CA ASP A 411 18.67 28.59 -1.07
C ASP A 411 17.35 29.27 -1.49
N ASP A 412 17.31 29.74 -2.74
CA ASP A 412 16.10 30.31 -3.36
C ASP A 412 15.15 29.17 -3.80
N ILE A 413 14.35 28.71 -2.82
CA ILE A 413 13.40 27.62 -2.98
C ILE A 413 12.36 27.96 -4.03
N GLU A 414 11.81 29.16 -4.02
CA GLU A 414 10.76 29.61 -4.94
C GLU A 414 11.23 29.56 -6.39
N ASN A 415 12.44 30.02 -6.65
CA ASN A 415 13.03 29.95 -8.00
C ASN A 415 13.22 28.51 -8.44
N THR A 416 13.69 27.64 -7.54
CA THR A 416 13.86 26.20 -7.83
C THR A 416 12.52 25.56 -8.16
N LEU A 417 11.46 25.83 -7.38
CA LEU A 417 10.11 25.29 -7.63
C LEU A 417 9.51 25.82 -8.94
N ARG A 418 9.78 27.08 -9.32
CA ARG A 418 9.36 27.63 -10.60
C ARG A 418 10.06 26.94 -11.78
N ILE A 419 11.34 26.60 -11.64
CA ILE A 419 12.07 25.84 -12.65
C ILE A 419 11.53 24.41 -12.71
N LEU A 420 11.33 23.77 -11.55
CA LEU A 420 10.78 22.43 -11.44
C LEU A 420 9.39 22.34 -12.09
N GLN A 421 8.50 23.33 -11.85
CA GLN A 421 7.19 23.39 -12.49
C GLN A 421 7.27 23.32 -14.02
N ARG A 422 8.21 24.04 -14.63
CA ARG A 422 8.39 24.01 -16.10
C ARG A 422 8.89 22.66 -16.58
N GLN A 423 9.84 22.07 -15.86
CA GLN A 423 10.39 20.76 -16.19
C GLN A 423 9.33 19.67 -16.04
N MET A 424 8.54 19.72 -14.97
CA MET A 424 7.46 18.78 -14.71
C MET A 424 6.37 18.84 -15.78
N SER A 425 5.94 20.06 -16.17
CA SER A 425 4.97 20.23 -17.24
C SER A 425 5.44 19.64 -18.56
N LYS A 426 6.75 19.77 -18.87
CA LYS A 426 7.35 19.17 -20.05
C LYS A 426 7.43 17.64 -19.95
N TYR A 427 7.81 17.12 -18.79
CA TYR A 427 7.90 15.70 -18.52
C TYR A 427 6.54 15.01 -18.71
N LEU A 428 5.48 15.52 -18.08
CA LEU A 428 4.13 14.99 -18.20
C LEU A 428 3.59 15.05 -19.65
N LEU A 429 3.99 16.03 -20.45
CA LEU A 429 3.66 16.08 -21.87
C LEU A 429 4.38 15.00 -22.69
N GLN A 430 5.62 14.68 -22.31
CA GLN A 430 6.41 13.64 -22.97
C GLN A 430 5.89 12.24 -22.64
N GLU A 431 5.51 11.98 -21.38
CA GLU A 431 4.92 10.69 -20.98
C GLU A 431 3.63 10.42 -21.77
N ARG A 432 2.76 11.40 -21.89
CA ARG A 432 1.53 11.29 -22.71
C ARG A 432 1.77 11.08 -24.20
N GLY A 433 2.90 11.53 -24.72
CA GLY A 433 3.28 11.31 -26.14
C GLY A 433 3.85 9.92 -26.42
N LYS A 434 4.02 9.09 -25.37
CA LYS A 434 4.41 7.68 -25.46
C LYS A 434 3.19 6.74 -25.47
N GLU A 435 2.04 7.22 -25.01
CA GLU A 435 0.74 6.53 -25.08
C GLU A 435 0.18 6.58 -26.50
#